data_7fa3ea5cccd4ea9d063c0e0f7841e156
#
_entry.id   7fa3ea5cccd4ea9d063c0e0f7841e156
#
_cell.length_a   1.000
_cell.length_b   1.000
_cell.length_c   1.000
_cell.angle_alpha   90.00
_cell.angle_beta   90.00
_cell.angle_gamma   90.00
#
_symmetry.space_group_name_H-M   'P 1'
#
loop_
_entity.id
_entity.type
_entity.pdbx_description
1 polymer ?
#
loop_
_entity_poly.entity_id
_entity_poly.type
_entity_poly.pdbx_seq_one_letter_code
_entity_poly.pdbx_strand_id
1 'polypeptide(L)'
;MECKVHYFYVLLCKDSTFYGGYTTDLARRLNEHNQGIGAKYTKLAKRRPLQMIHAESFATRSEAQKAEYAFKQLTRRQKETYLRTHPSVTLPNGQ
;
A
#
# COMPACT_ATOMS: atom_id res chain seq x y z
N MET A 1 11.94 18.69 -16.56
CA MET A 1 11.37 18.62 -15.20
C MET A 1 10.57 17.34 -15.04
N GLU A 2 10.85 16.59 -14.03
CA GLU A 2 10.18 15.32 -13.84
C GLU A 2 8.90 15.49 -13.03
N CYS A 3 7.85 14.79 -13.48
CA CYS A 3 6.62 14.71 -12.73
C CYS A 3 6.63 13.40 -11.94
N LYS A 4 6.64 13.51 -10.63
CA LYS A 4 6.54 12.31 -9.79
C LYS A 4 5.10 11.86 -9.71
N VAL A 5 4.90 10.56 -9.78
CA VAL A 5 3.61 9.95 -9.51
C VAL A 5 3.57 9.59 -8.03
N HIS A 6 2.44 9.86 -7.41
CA HIS A 6 2.24 9.57 -5.99
C HIS A 6 1.27 8.41 -5.88
N TYR A 7 1.56 7.48 -4.97
CA TYR A 7 0.76 6.26 -4.84
C TYR A 7 0.23 6.09 -3.43
N PHE A 8 -1.04 5.68 -3.36
CA PHE A 8 -1.59 5.01 -2.20
C PHE A 8 -1.54 3.52 -2.50
N TYR A 9 -1.02 2.72 -1.56
CA TYR A 9 -0.90 1.27 -1.77
C TYR A 9 -1.41 0.50 -0.56
N VAL A 10 -1.76 -0.77 -0.78
CA VAL A 10 -2.19 -1.66 0.30
C VAL A 10 -1.36 -2.92 0.25
N LEU A 11 -0.85 -3.31 1.41
CA LEU A 11 -0.10 -4.55 1.60
C LEU A 11 -0.96 -5.55 2.34
N LEU A 12 -0.89 -6.81 1.91
CA LEU A 12 -1.43 -7.93 2.67
C LEU A 12 -0.26 -8.53 3.45
N CYS A 13 -0.37 -8.52 4.77
CA CYS A 13 0.67 -9.06 5.64
C CYS A 13 0.50 -10.57 5.78
N LYS A 14 1.57 -11.26 6.19
CA LYS A 14 1.53 -12.70 6.40
C LYS A 14 0.44 -13.12 7.39
N ASP A 15 0.17 -12.27 8.38
CA ASP A 15 -0.87 -12.54 9.39
C ASP A 15 -2.27 -12.13 8.92
N SER A 16 -2.44 -11.90 7.61
CA SER A 16 -3.71 -11.57 6.96
C SER A 16 -4.27 -10.19 7.31
N THR A 17 -3.45 -9.30 7.87
CA THR A 17 -3.86 -7.93 8.10
C THR A 17 -3.52 -7.06 6.90
N PHE A 18 -4.24 -5.94 6.75
CA PHE A 18 -3.99 -4.96 5.68
C PHE A 18 -3.21 -3.77 6.23
N TYR A 19 -2.25 -3.28 5.44
CA TYR A 19 -1.53 -2.05 5.76
C TYR A 19 -1.61 -1.10 4.58
N GLY A 20 -2.12 0.11 4.81
CA GLY A 20 -2.19 1.16 3.78
C GLY A 20 -1.05 2.15 3.96
N GLY A 21 -0.46 2.59 2.85
CA GLY A 21 0.66 3.51 2.90
C GLY A 21 0.73 4.42 1.69
N TYR A 22 1.73 5.27 1.68
CA TYR A 22 2.01 6.24 0.62
C TYR A 22 3.45 6.11 0.16
N THR A 23 3.70 6.23 -1.15
CA THR A 23 5.05 6.25 -1.69
C THR A 23 5.08 6.87 -3.08
N THR A 24 6.27 7.22 -3.54
CA THR A 24 6.52 7.58 -4.94
C THR A 24 7.22 6.46 -5.70
N ASP A 25 7.55 5.34 -5.02
CA ASP A 25 8.24 4.20 -5.65
C ASP A 25 7.73 2.91 -5.02
N LEU A 26 6.78 2.27 -5.70
CA LEU A 26 6.12 1.07 -5.16
C LEU A 26 7.10 -0.09 -4.92
N ALA A 27 7.99 -0.34 -5.88
CA ALA A 27 8.92 -1.47 -5.78
C ALA A 27 9.89 -1.29 -4.60
N ARG A 28 10.47 -0.10 -4.48
CA ARG A 28 11.37 0.20 -3.39
C ARG A 28 10.66 0.08 -2.05
N ARG A 29 9.46 0.61 -1.96
CA ARG A 29 8.71 0.62 -0.70
C ARG A 29 8.33 -0.79 -0.25
N LEU A 30 7.90 -1.63 -1.19
CA LEU A 30 7.60 -3.03 -0.89
C LEU A 30 8.84 -3.73 -0.33
N ASN A 31 10.00 -3.50 -0.97
CA ASN A 31 11.25 -4.10 -0.51
C ASN A 31 11.62 -3.63 0.90
N GLU A 32 11.45 -2.34 1.18
CA GLU A 32 11.73 -1.80 2.51
C GLU A 32 10.85 -2.45 3.58
N HIS A 33 9.56 -2.64 3.27
CA HIS A 33 8.65 -3.31 4.21
C HIS A 33 9.09 -4.74 4.47
N ASN A 34 9.47 -5.46 3.43
CA ASN A 34 9.88 -6.86 3.59
C ASN A 34 11.23 -7.01 4.29
N GLN A 35 12.05 -5.96 4.29
CA GLN A 35 13.31 -5.94 5.04
C GLN A 35 13.12 -5.49 6.50
N GLY A 36 11.90 -5.09 6.85
CA GLY A 36 11.60 -4.67 8.22
C GLY A 36 11.98 -3.23 8.53
N ILE A 37 12.26 -2.41 7.50
CA ILE A 37 12.65 -1.02 7.67
C ILE A 37 11.62 -0.03 7.13
N GLY A 38 10.50 -0.54 6.61
CA GLY A 38 9.51 0.31 5.96
C GLY A 38 8.63 1.06 6.93
N ALA A 39 8.08 0.38 7.93
CA ALA A 39 7.18 0.99 8.88
C ALA A 39 7.17 0.17 10.17
N LYS A 40 6.80 0.83 11.25
CA LYS A 40 6.74 0.17 12.56
C LYS A 40 5.80 -1.03 12.53
N TYR A 41 4.66 -0.88 11.87
CA TYR A 41 3.66 -1.95 11.75
C TYR A 41 4.24 -3.20 11.07
N THR A 42 5.00 -3.00 9.98
CA THR A 42 5.53 -4.11 9.18
C THR A 42 6.87 -4.61 9.67
N LYS A 43 7.42 -3.99 10.72
CA LYS A 43 8.69 -4.40 11.30
C LYS A 43 8.60 -5.75 11.99
N LEU A 44 7.41 -6.12 12.47
CA LEU A 44 7.23 -7.40 13.17
C LEU A 44 7.42 -8.56 12.19
N ALA A 45 8.27 -9.52 12.57
CA ALA A 45 8.59 -10.65 11.71
C ALA A 45 7.35 -11.48 11.34
N LYS A 46 6.37 -11.57 12.24
CA LYS A 46 5.15 -12.35 11.99
C LYS A 46 4.29 -11.77 10.86
N ARG A 47 4.50 -10.50 10.49
CA ARG A 47 3.77 -9.86 9.40
C ARG A 47 4.49 -9.97 8.06
N ARG A 48 5.71 -10.44 8.03
CA ARG A 48 6.50 -10.60 6.82
C ARG A 48 6.54 -12.05 6.38
N PRO A 49 6.62 -12.35 5.10
CA PRO A 49 6.67 -11.40 3.99
C PRO A 49 5.32 -10.74 3.74
N LEU A 50 5.37 -9.54 3.16
CA LEU A 50 4.17 -8.81 2.77
C LEU A 50 4.04 -8.86 1.25
N GLN A 51 2.79 -8.79 0.79
CA GLN A 51 2.49 -8.76 -0.64
C GLN A 51 1.70 -7.50 -0.92
N MET A 52 2.10 -6.76 -1.96
CA MET A 52 1.32 -5.59 -2.37
C MET A 52 0.15 -6.08 -3.21
N ILE A 53 -1.06 -5.75 -2.79
CA ILE A 53 -2.28 -6.26 -3.43
C ILE A 53 -3.08 -5.17 -4.12
N HIS A 54 -2.72 -3.89 -3.91
CA HIS A 54 -3.47 -2.78 -4.49
C HIS A 54 -2.62 -1.52 -4.49
N ALA A 55 -2.74 -0.72 -5.54
CA ALA A 55 -2.12 0.59 -5.58
C ALA A 55 -2.91 1.48 -6.53
N GLU A 56 -2.97 2.78 -6.19
CA GLU A 56 -3.63 3.79 -7.01
C GLU A 56 -2.66 4.95 -7.19
N SER A 57 -2.63 5.52 -8.41
CA SER A 57 -1.77 6.63 -8.73
C SER A 57 -2.53 7.95 -8.64
N PHE A 58 -1.82 8.98 -8.22
CA PHE A 58 -2.38 10.33 -8.07
C PHE A 58 -1.38 11.35 -8.56
N ALA A 59 -1.87 12.50 -8.98
CA ALA A 59 -1.02 13.58 -9.47
C ALA A 59 -0.30 14.31 -8.34
N THR A 60 -0.86 14.30 -7.13
CA THR A 60 -0.30 15.02 -5.99
C THR A 60 -0.18 14.12 -4.77
N ARG A 61 0.78 14.49 -3.90
CA ARG A 61 0.95 13.81 -2.62
C ARG A 61 -0.30 13.93 -1.75
N SER A 62 -0.93 15.10 -1.76
CA SER A 62 -2.12 15.35 -0.96
C SER A 62 -3.24 14.38 -1.31
N GLU A 63 -3.46 14.16 -2.61
CA GLU A 63 -4.50 13.25 -3.05
C GLU A 63 -4.20 11.81 -2.62
N ALA A 64 -2.95 11.38 -2.78
CA ALA A 64 -2.55 10.02 -2.40
C ALA A 64 -2.71 9.82 -0.89
N GLN A 65 -2.32 10.80 -0.08
CA GLN A 65 -2.44 10.69 1.37
C GLN A 65 -3.88 10.75 1.84
N LYS A 66 -4.75 11.46 1.13
CA LYS A 66 -6.19 11.43 1.43
C LYS A 66 -6.76 10.05 1.21
N ALA A 67 -6.36 9.39 0.13
CA ALA A 67 -6.81 8.03 -0.16
C ALA A 67 -6.31 7.06 0.91
N GLU A 68 -5.05 7.21 1.32
CA GLU A 68 -4.48 6.41 2.40
C GLU A 68 -5.26 6.58 3.70
N TYR A 69 -5.53 7.82 4.07
CA TYR A 69 -6.25 8.13 5.30
C TYR A 69 -7.66 7.54 5.26
N ALA A 70 -8.36 7.74 4.14
CA ALA A 70 -9.72 7.24 4.00
C ALA A 70 -9.77 5.72 4.12
N PHE A 71 -8.80 5.03 3.50
CA PHE A 71 -8.74 3.56 3.59
C PHE A 71 -8.54 3.11 5.04
N LYS A 72 -7.68 3.80 5.78
CA LYS A 72 -7.39 3.43 7.16
C LYS A 72 -8.58 3.57 8.09
N GLN A 73 -9.56 4.40 7.72
CA GLN A 73 -10.79 4.59 8.51
C GLN A 73 -11.82 3.49 8.28
N LEU A 74 -11.64 2.64 7.26
CA LEU A 74 -12.60 1.60 6.93
C LEU A 74 -12.49 0.43 7.89
N THR A 75 -13.62 -0.26 8.11
CA THR A 75 -13.60 -1.55 8.80
C THR A 75 -12.95 -2.60 7.89
N ARG A 76 -12.59 -3.76 8.45
CA ARG A 76 -12.02 -4.84 7.66
C ARG A 76 -12.92 -5.19 6.47
N ARG A 77 -14.21 -5.32 6.69
CA ARG A 77 -15.16 -5.66 5.64
C ARG A 77 -15.23 -4.59 4.57
N GLN A 78 -15.21 -3.32 4.98
CA GLN A 78 -15.21 -2.21 4.04
C GLN A 78 -13.93 -2.16 3.23
N LYS A 79 -12.79 -2.48 3.84
CA LYS A 79 -11.52 -2.55 3.12
C LYS A 79 -11.55 -3.63 2.04
N GLU A 80 -12.12 -4.79 2.35
CA GLU A 80 -12.24 -5.86 1.38
C GLU A 80 -13.12 -5.46 0.20
N THR A 81 -14.22 -4.77 0.48
CA THR A 81 -15.09 -4.26 -0.58
C THR A 81 -14.37 -3.22 -1.43
N TYR A 82 -13.65 -2.30 -0.79
CA TYR A 82 -12.88 -1.29 -1.49
C TYR A 82 -11.89 -1.92 -2.47
N LEU A 83 -11.13 -2.90 -2.00
CA LEU A 83 -10.11 -3.56 -2.83
C LEU A 83 -10.72 -4.28 -4.02
N ARG A 84 -11.95 -4.79 -3.86
CA ARG A 84 -12.64 -5.50 -4.93
C ARG A 84 -13.23 -4.56 -5.97
N THR A 85 -13.60 -3.34 -5.57
CA THR A 85 -14.36 -2.42 -6.42
C THR A 85 -13.52 -1.29 -7.02
N HIS A 86 -12.28 -1.11 -6.57
CA HIS A 86 -11.41 -0.05 -7.10
C HIS A 86 -10.28 -0.67 -7.93
N PRO A 87 -10.01 -0.13 -9.14
CA PRO A 87 -8.95 -0.69 -9.99
C PRO A 87 -7.57 -0.36 -9.42
N SER A 88 -6.63 -1.28 -9.65
CA SER A 88 -5.24 -1.13 -9.22
C SER A 88 -4.35 -0.88 -10.41
N VAL A 89 -3.28 -0.09 -10.21
CA VAL A 89 -2.20 -0.02 -11.20
C VAL A 89 -1.39 -1.32 -11.14
N THR A 90 -0.49 -1.51 -12.12
CA THR A 90 0.39 -2.68 -12.15
C THR A 90 1.25 -2.72 -10.88
N LEU A 91 1.31 -3.88 -10.25
CA LEU A 91 2.01 -4.04 -8.98
C LEU A 91 3.43 -4.55 -9.17
N PRO A 92 4.37 -4.14 -8.28
CA PRO A 92 5.78 -4.53 -8.42
C PRO A 92 6.06 -5.99 -8.09
N ASN A 93 5.07 -6.72 -7.56
CA ASN A 93 5.23 -8.15 -7.30
C ASN A 93 5.42 -8.98 -8.58
N GLY A 94 5.18 -8.39 -9.74
CA GLY A 94 5.27 -9.08 -11.01
C GLY A 94 4.10 -10.01 -11.29
N GLN A 95 3.03 -9.82 -10.59
CA GLN A 95 1.85 -10.69 -10.68
C GLN A 95 0.73 -10.02 -11.45
#